data_4dbd67a3588fea900b5cf1299b2a4964
#
_entry.id   4dbd67a3588fea900b5cf1299b2a4964
#
_cell.length_a   1.000
_cell.length_b   1.000
_cell.length_c   1.000
_cell.angle_alpha   90.00
_cell.angle_beta   90.00
_cell.angle_gamma   90.00
#
_symmetry.space_group_name_H-M   'P 1'
#
loop_
_entity.id
_entity.type
_entity.pdbx_description
1 polymer ?
#
loop_
_entity_poly.entity_id
_entity_poly.type
_entity_poly.pdbx_seq_one_letter_code
_entity_poly.pdbx_strand_id
1 'polypeptide(L)'
;MKFNIVPKVSHVVAALMPGLFLAAQAAVAQEFDTAQACLDARIAANEPVAECVTEAQALCLSFEAPSMAGADCYRRAKDHWGDLISQRMERIRAAASEELSAIAAIEVKYDLKGNLMQCDRMEELSLVQKDPDEETVYTRLRCEATAVGLAYAKLYYQSQRID
;
A
#
# COMPACT_ATOMS: atom_id res chain seq x y z
N MET A 1 -9.71 -75.89 -3.89
CA MET A 1 -9.51 -74.69 -4.75
C MET A 1 -10.23 -73.50 -4.09
N LYS A 2 -9.50 -72.55 -3.49
CA LYS A 2 -10.02 -71.31 -2.88
C LYS A 2 -9.55 -70.15 -3.72
N PHE A 3 -10.47 -69.48 -4.39
CA PHE A 3 -10.19 -68.25 -5.13
C PHE A 3 -10.24 -67.05 -4.15
N ASN A 4 -9.11 -66.37 -3.97
CA ASN A 4 -9.03 -65.10 -3.29
C ASN A 4 -9.29 -64.00 -4.31
N ILE A 5 -10.38 -63.24 -4.11
CA ILE A 5 -10.70 -62.03 -4.87
C ILE A 5 -10.19 -60.85 -4.03
N VAL A 6 -9.18 -60.09 -4.55
CA VAL A 6 -8.67 -58.86 -3.96
C VAL A 6 -9.45 -57.69 -4.56
N PRO A 7 -10.05 -56.83 -3.77
CA PRO A 7 -10.72 -55.64 -4.29
C PRO A 7 -9.70 -54.55 -4.69
N LYS A 8 -9.83 -54.07 -5.92
CA LYS A 8 -9.06 -53.00 -6.52
C LYS A 8 -9.54 -51.67 -5.93
N VAL A 9 -8.74 -51.05 -5.07
CA VAL A 9 -9.00 -49.71 -4.52
C VAL A 9 -8.64 -48.67 -5.59
N SER A 10 -9.67 -48.04 -6.15
CA SER A 10 -9.51 -46.86 -7.03
C SER A 10 -9.23 -45.63 -6.20
N HIS A 11 -8.02 -45.10 -6.27
CA HIS A 11 -7.68 -43.80 -5.75
C HIS A 11 -8.25 -42.72 -6.66
N VAL A 12 -9.30 -42.05 -6.20
CA VAL A 12 -9.79 -40.81 -6.78
C VAL A 12 -8.83 -39.69 -6.30
N VAL A 13 -7.96 -39.24 -7.20
CA VAL A 13 -7.12 -38.05 -6.95
C VAL A 13 -8.02 -36.81 -7.11
N ALA A 14 -8.40 -36.22 -5.98
CA ALA A 14 -9.03 -34.93 -5.97
C ALA A 14 -7.99 -33.85 -6.34
N ALA A 15 -8.06 -33.35 -7.57
CA ALA A 15 -7.29 -32.19 -8.00
C ALA A 15 -7.83 -30.95 -7.26
N LEU A 16 -7.16 -30.54 -6.21
CA LEU A 16 -7.34 -29.24 -5.56
C LEU A 16 -6.90 -28.15 -6.54
N MET A 17 -7.83 -27.28 -6.94
CA MET A 17 -7.57 -26.10 -7.76
C MET A 17 -6.95 -24.99 -6.88
N PRO A 18 -5.69 -24.57 -7.10
CA PRO A 18 -5.09 -23.41 -6.42
C PRO A 18 -5.26 -22.15 -7.28
N GLY A 19 -6.49 -21.86 -7.73
CA GLY A 19 -6.69 -20.78 -8.72
C GLY A 19 -7.34 -19.50 -8.19
N LEU A 20 -7.94 -19.51 -6.99
CA LEU A 20 -8.77 -18.36 -6.55
C LEU A 20 -8.04 -17.30 -5.72
N PHE A 21 -6.86 -17.56 -5.17
CA PHE A 21 -6.15 -16.59 -4.31
C PHE A 21 -5.30 -15.57 -5.08
N LEU A 22 -4.95 -15.82 -6.34
CA LEU A 22 -4.11 -14.93 -7.15
C LEU A 22 -4.87 -13.72 -7.73
N ALA A 23 -6.18 -13.80 -7.89
CA ALA A 23 -6.97 -12.74 -8.52
C ALA A 23 -7.15 -11.49 -7.63
N ALA A 24 -7.20 -11.65 -6.31
CA ALA A 24 -7.39 -10.53 -5.39
C ALA A 24 -6.13 -9.66 -5.23
N GLN A 25 -4.95 -10.27 -5.31
CA GLN A 25 -3.67 -9.54 -5.25
C GLN A 25 -3.39 -8.75 -6.52
N ALA A 26 -3.79 -9.26 -7.68
CA ALA A 26 -3.63 -8.58 -8.96
C ALA A 26 -4.50 -7.31 -9.05
N ALA A 27 -5.70 -7.29 -8.46
CA ALA A 27 -6.57 -6.12 -8.49
C ALA A 27 -6.00 -4.94 -7.69
N VAL A 28 -5.39 -5.19 -6.54
CA VAL A 28 -4.75 -4.14 -5.72
C VAL A 28 -3.49 -3.60 -6.39
N ALA A 29 -2.65 -4.45 -6.98
CA ALA A 29 -1.48 -4.02 -7.73
C ALA A 29 -1.84 -3.12 -8.92
N GLN A 30 -2.91 -3.46 -9.65
CA GLN A 30 -3.34 -2.72 -10.83
C GLN A 30 -3.89 -1.31 -10.52
N GLU A 31 -4.45 -1.10 -9.33
CA GLU A 31 -4.98 0.21 -8.91
C GLU A 31 -3.86 1.17 -8.50
N PHE A 32 -2.77 0.65 -7.97
CA PHE A 32 -1.60 1.44 -7.61
C PHE A 32 -0.66 1.70 -8.80
N ASP A 33 -0.68 0.90 -9.86
CA ASP A 33 -0.05 1.23 -11.15
C ASP A 33 -0.66 2.50 -11.75
N THR A 34 -1.95 2.78 -11.51
CA THR A 34 -2.60 4.02 -11.91
C THR A 34 -2.08 5.24 -11.16
N ALA A 35 -1.58 5.09 -9.94
CA ALA A 35 -1.04 6.18 -9.15
C ALA A 35 0.21 6.81 -9.81
N GLN A 36 1.10 6.00 -10.37
CA GLN A 36 2.28 6.52 -11.08
C GLN A 36 1.88 7.28 -12.34
N ALA A 37 0.94 6.76 -13.12
CA ALA A 37 0.42 7.45 -14.30
C ALA A 37 -0.28 8.79 -13.93
N CYS A 38 -1.00 8.83 -12.81
CA CYS A 38 -1.57 10.06 -12.26
C CYS A 38 -0.46 11.08 -11.92
N LEU A 39 0.58 10.64 -11.20
CA LEU A 39 1.71 11.51 -10.83
C LEU A 39 2.38 12.10 -12.06
N ASP A 40 2.67 11.28 -13.08
CA ASP A 40 3.28 11.73 -14.33
C ASP A 40 2.42 12.76 -15.05
N ALA A 41 1.11 12.52 -15.16
CA ALA A 41 0.17 13.43 -15.78
C ALA A 41 0.10 14.79 -15.06
N ARG A 42 0.03 14.77 -13.71
CA ARG A 42 -0.03 16.00 -12.92
C ARG A 42 1.28 16.79 -12.93
N ILE A 43 2.42 16.09 -12.90
CA ILE A 43 3.73 16.73 -13.04
C ILE A 43 3.84 17.41 -14.41
N ALA A 44 3.43 16.74 -15.49
CA ALA A 44 3.44 17.31 -16.83
C ALA A 44 2.51 18.54 -16.98
N ALA A 45 1.38 18.53 -16.25
CA ALA A 45 0.41 19.63 -16.22
C ALA A 45 0.78 20.74 -15.22
N ASN A 46 1.85 20.58 -14.42
CA ASN A 46 2.22 21.45 -13.32
C ASN A 46 1.09 21.58 -12.26
N GLU A 47 0.41 20.47 -11.98
CA GLU A 47 -0.67 20.35 -11.01
C GLU A 47 -0.21 19.69 -9.70
N PRO A 48 -0.98 19.85 -8.59
CA PRO A 48 -0.66 19.24 -7.30
C PRO A 48 -0.69 17.71 -7.36
N VAL A 49 0.43 17.06 -7.04
CA VAL A 49 0.57 15.59 -7.05
C VAL A 49 -0.11 14.88 -5.86
N ALA A 50 -0.45 15.62 -4.81
CA ALA A 50 -1.07 15.07 -3.60
C ALA A 50 -2.44 14.41 -3.87
N GLU A 51 -3.19 14.88 -4.85
CA GLU A 51 -4.50 14.34 -5.22
C GLU A 51 -4.41 12.90 -5.73
N CYS A 52 -3.30 12.51 -6.37
CA CYS A 52 -3.07 11.14 -6.82
C CYS A 52 -3.08 10.12 -5.69
N VAL A 53 -2.71 10.54 -4.47
CA VAL A 53 -2.79 9.69 -3.28
C VAL A 53 -4.25 9.40 -2.91
N THR A 54 -5.11 10.41 -2.96
CA THR A 54 -6.54 10.25 -2.70
C THR A 54 -7.23 9.41 -3.79
N GLU A 55 -6.89 9.65 -5.06
CA GLU A 55 -7.41 8.88 -6.18
C GLU A 55 -7.02 7.40 -6.09
N ALA A 56 -5.76 7.09 -5.76
CA ALA A 56 -5.31 5.73 -5.58
C ALA A 56 -5.97 5.01 -4.39
N GLN A 57 -6.48 5.74 -3.41
CA GLN A 57 -7.21 5.18 -2.26
C GLN A 57 -8.73 5.15 -2.45
N ALA A 58 -9.24 5.50 -3.64
CA ALA A 58 -10.68 5.56 -3.92
C ALA A 58 -11.39 4.21 -3.68
N LEU A 59 -10.71 3.09 -3.96
CA LEU A 59 -11.25 1.75 -3.65
C LEU A 59 -11.54 1.59 -2.17
N CYS A 60 -10.67 2.09 -1.29
CA CYS A 60 -10.87 1.97 0.15
C CYS A 60 -12.08 2.77 0.64
N LEU A 61 -12.48 3.81 -0.10
CA LEU A 61 -13.70 4.58 0.18
C LEU A 61 -14.99 3.84 -0.23
N SER A 62 -14.90 2.77 -1.03
CA SER A 62 -16.07 1.97 -1.41
C SER A 62 -16.57 1.06 -0.30
N PHE A 63 -15.78 0.82 0.74
CA PHE A 63 -16.19 0.10 1.93
C PHE A 63 -17.00 1.01 2.85
N GLU A 64 -17.97 0.42 3.54
CA GLU A 64 -18.68 1.12 4.62
C GLU A 64 -17.67 1.62 5.67
N ALA A 65 -17.81 2.85 6.10
CA ALA A 65 -16.90 3.48 7.06
C ALA A 65 -17.65 3.82 8.38
N PRO A 66 -17.07 3.50 9.56
CA PRO A 66 -15.85 2.71 9.75
C PRO A 66 -16.09 1.21 9.54
N SER A 67 -15.09 0.50 9.00
CA SER A 67 -15.15 -0.97 8.91
C SER A 67 -13.76 -1.59 8.91
N MET A 68 -13.63 -2.80 9.43
CA MET A 68 -12.37 -3.55 9.39
C MET A 68 -11.95 -3.90 7.97
N ALA A 69 -12.89 -4.07 7.04
CA ALA A 69 -12.57 -4.27 5.62
C ALA A 69 -11.93 -3.02 5.00
N GLY A 70 -12.47 -1.84 5.28
CA GLY A 70 -11.89 -0.56 4.88
C GLY A 70 -10.54 -0.32 5.55
N ALA A 71 -10.41 -0.63 6.85
CA ALA A 71 -9.16 -0.55 7.59
C ALA A 71 -8.06 -1.44 6.97
N ASP A 72 -8.38 -2.68 6.61
CA ASP A 72 -7.46 -3.59 5.94
C ASP A 72 -7.06 -3.10 4.54
N CYS A 73 -8.00 -2.49 3.80
CA CYS A 73 -7.70 -1.84 2.52
C CYS A 73 -6.63 -0.75 2.70
N TYR A 74 -6.79 0.16 3.67
CA TYR A 74 -5.81 1.19 3.95
C TYR A 74 -4.46 0.64 4.44
N ARG A 75 -4.47 -0.45 5.22
CA ARG A 75 -3.23 -1.12 5.62
C ARG A 75 -2.45 -1.60 4.38
N ARG A 76 -3.13 -2.27 3.44
CA ARG A 76 -2.50 -2.71 2.18
C ARG A 76 -2.02 -1.53 1.32
N ALA A 77 -2.80 -0.45 1.26
CA ALA A 77 -2.39 0.77 0.57
C ALA A 77 -1.10 1.34 1.16
N LYS A 78 -1.01 1.42 2.50
CA LYS A 78 0.20 1.86 3.20
C LYS A 78 1.42 1.00 2.85
N ASP A 79 1.26 -0.33 2.92
CA ASP A 79 2.33 -1.28 2.63
C ASP A 79 2.81 -1.11 1.17
N HIS A 80 1.89 -0.98 0.22
CA HIS A 80 2.22 -0.76 -1.18
C HIS A 80 2.97 0.57 -1.41
N TRP A 81 2.54 1.68 -0.79
CA TRP A 81 3.27 2.94 -0.86
C TRP A 81 4.69 2.82 -0.30
N GLY A 82 4.88 2.03 0.76
CA GLY A 82 6.20 1.71 1.33
C GLY A 82 7.09 0.98 0.33
N ASP A 83 6.54 0.01 -0.41
CA ASP A 83 7.24 -0.72 -1.46
C ASP A 83 7.64 0.22 -2.62
N LEU A 84 6.77 1.13 -3.03
CA LEU A 84 7.07 2.12 -4.06
C LEU A 84 8.18 3.10 -3.64
N ILE A 85 8.18 3.54 -2.37
CA ILE A 85 9.28 4.34 -1.80
C ILE A 85 10.59 3.55 -1.89
N SER A 86 10.59 2.29 -1.50
CA SER A 86 11.79 1.43 -1.53
C SER A 86 12.33 1.28 -2.95
N GLN A 87 11.46 0.97 -3.91
CA GLN A 87 11.82 0.85 -5.32
C GLN A 87 12.36 2.17 -5.90
N ARG A 88 11.74 3.31 -5.55
CA ARG A 88 12.21 4.61 -6.01
C ARG A 88 13.57 4.95 -5.43
N MET A 89 13.80 4.66 -4.14
CA MET A 89 15.10 4.84 -3.50
C MET A 89 16.20 3.96 -4.11
N GLU A 90 15.87 2.74 -4.54
CA GLU A 90 16.81 1.89 -5.26
C GLU A 90 17.22 2.51 -6.60
N ARG A 91 16.27 3.04 -7.38
CA ARG A 91 16.57 3.76 -8.63
C ARG A 91 17.44 4.99 -8.39
N ILE A 92 17.13 5.80 -7.37
CA ILE A 92 17.93 6.96 -6.99
C ILE A 92 19.36 6.55 -6.67
N ARG A 93 19.58 5.48 -5.88
CA ARG A 93 20.92 4.98 -5.54
C ARG A 93 21.69 4.49 -6.77
N ALA A 94 20.99 3.94 -7.76
CA ALA A 94 21.63 3.44 -8.98
C ALA A 94 22.04 4.55 -9.95
N ALA A 95 21.34 5.68 -9.98
CA ALA A 95 21.51 6.75 -10.97
C ALA A 95 22.16 8.02 -10.41
N ALA A 96 22.01 8.31 -9.11
CA ALA A 96 22.51 9.52 -8.47
C ALA A 96 23.86 9.30 -7.75
N SER A 97 24.52 10.41 -7.37
CA SER A 97 25.68 10.35 -6.48
C SER A 97 25.31 9.85 -5.09
N GLU A 98 26.30 9.34 -4.34
CA GLU A 98 26.10 8.90 -2.95
C GLU A 98 25.51 10.01 -2.07
N GLU A 99 25.99 11.25 -2.26
CA GLU A 99 25.53 12.43 -1.53
C GLU A 99 24.04 12.73 -1.80
N LEU A 100 23.61 12.75 -3.07
CA LEU A 100 22.21 12.96 -3.43
C LEU A 100 21.31 11.83 -2.93
N SER A 101 21.79 10.60 -2.99
CA SER A 101 21.07 9.44 -2.45
C SER A 101 20.89 9.52 -0.94
N ALA A 102 21.91 9.99 -0.21
CA ALA A 102 21.84 10.21 1.23
C ALA A 102 20.84 11.33 1.58
N ILE A 103 20.85 12.44 0.84
CA ILE A 103 19.88 13.53 1.02
C ILE A 103 18.45 13.03 0.82
N ALA A 104 18.19 12.32 -0.29
CA ALA A 104 16.85 11.76 -0.55
C ALA A 104 16.38 10.82 0.56
N ALA A 105 17.28 9.95 1.08
CA ALA A 105 16.96 9.05 2.18
C ALA A 105 16.64 9.80 3.48
N ILE A 106 17.35 10.87 3.78
CA ILE A 106 17.11 11.72 4.95
C ILE A 106 15.75 12.40 4.82
N GLU A 107 15.44 12.98 3.65
CA GLU A 107 14.15 13.66 3.41
C GLU A 107 12.97 12.70 3.59
N VAL A 108 13.00 11.54 2.93
CA VAL A 108 11.94 10.52 3.06
C VAL A 108 11.76 10.09 4.51
N LYS A 109 12.87 9.86 5.24
CA LYS A 109 12.81 9.49 6.66
C LYS A 109 12.09 10.55 7.49
N TYR A 110 12.38 11.81 7.28
CA TYR A 110 11.76 12.88 8.08
C TYR A 110 10.32 13.16 7.65
N ASP A 111 9.99 13.04 6.36
CA ASP A 111 8.61 13.13 5.88
C ASP A 111 7.74 12.02 6.49
N LEU A 112 8.20 10.76 6.44
CA LEU A 112 7.50 9.64 7.06
C LEU A 112 7.35 9.84 8.57
N LYS A 113 8.44 10.19 9.26
CA LYS A 113 8.40 10.40 10.71
C LYS A 113 7.44 11.52 11.10
N GLY A 114 7.50 12.65 10.43
CA GLY A 114 6.65 13.80 10.74
C GLY A 114 5.17 13.52 10.48
N ASN A 115 4.86 12.91 9.34
CA ASN A 115 3.47 12.62 8.96
C ASN A 115 2.86 11.51 9.83
N LEU A 116 3.60 10.43 10.11
CA LEU A 116 3.11 9.34 10.97
C LEU A 116 2.91 9.80 12.42
N MET A 117 3.77 10.68 12.94
CA MET A 117 3.56 11.29 14.25
C MET A 117 2.25 12.10 14.34
N GLN A 118 1.76 12.67 13.23
CA GLN A 118 0.45 13.32 13.24
C GLN A 118 -0.68 12.29 13.38
N CYS A 119 -0.56 11.13 12.75
CA CYS A 119 -1.52 10.05 12.90
C CYS A 119 -1.56 9.53 14.34
N ASP A 120 -0.39 9.34 14.98
CA ASP A 120 -0.29 8.94 16.38
C ASP A 120 -0.96 9.96 17.31
N ARG A 121 -0.72 11.26 17.09
CA ARG A 121 -1.36 12.33 17.88
C ARG A 121 -2.87 12.38 17.70
N MET A 122 -3.37 12.15 16.49
CA MET A 122 -4.81 12.10 16.23
C MET A 122 -5.46 10.93 16.97
N GLU A 123 -4.80 9.78 16.98
CA GLU A 123 -5.25 8.61 17.76
C GLU A 123 -5.23 8.92 19.26
N GLU A 124 -4.12 9.42 19.81
CA GLU A 124 -4.01 9.79 21.22
C GLU A 124 -5.11 10.77 21.65
N LEU A 125 -5.41 11.78 20.83
CA LEU A 125 -6.48 12.72 21.11
C LEU A 125 -7.87 12.07 21.10
N SER A 126 -8.11 11.10 20.21
CA SER A 126 -9.37 10.38 20.19
C SER A 126 -9.55 9.51 21.43
N LEU A 127 -8.47 8.88 21.91
CA LEU A 127 -8.46 8.02 23.11
C LEU A 127 -8.66 8.79 24.43
N VAL A 128 -8.48 10.11 24.45
CA VAL A 128 -8.86 10.95 25.59
C VAL A 128 -10.39 11.05 25.72
N GLN A 129 -11.12 10.87 24.62
CA GLN A 129 -12.59 11.06 24.57
C GLN A 129 -13.38 9.77 24.61
N LYS A 130 -12.81 8.66 24.14
CA LYS A 130 -13.46 7.34 24.05
C LYS A 130 -12.44 6.19 24.12
N ASP A 131 -12.94 5.02 24.49
CA ASP A 131 -12.15 3.79 24.39
C ASP A 131 -11.85 3.42 22.92
N PRO A 132 -10.73 2.70 22.64
CA PRO A 132 -10.42 2.21 21.31
C PRO A 132 -11.54 1.37 20.72
N ASP A 133 -11.92 1.66 19.50
CA ASP A 133 -12.95 0.95 18.75
C ASP A 133 -12.55 0.76 17.28
N GLU A 134 -13.45 0.24 16.47
CA GLU A 134 -13.24 0.02 15.04
C GLU A 134 -12.98 1.33 14.30
N GLU A 135 -13.62 2.42 14.68
CA GLU A 135 -13.41 3.75 14.11
C GLU A 135 -11.99 4.26 14.39
N THR A 136 -11.45 3.99 15.58
CA THR A 136 -10.08 4.36 15.95
C THR A 136 -9.08 3.68 15.02
N VAL A 137 -9.22 2.36 14.81
CA VAL A 137 -8.36 1.57 13.93
C VAL A 137 -8.47 2.04 12.47
N TYR A 138 -9.70 2.22 11.98
CA TYR A 138 -9.98 2.67 10.62
C TYR A 138 -9.36 4.05 10.34
N THR A 139 -9.58 5.01 11.23
CA THR A 139 -9.09 6.38 11.08
C THR A 139 -7.57 6.44 11.12
N ARG A 140 -6.95 5.68 12.01
CA ARG A 140 -5.49 5.56 12.09
C ARG A 140 -4.90 5.02 10.80
N LEU A 141 -5.37 3.86 10.32
CA LEU A 141 -4.83 3.22 9.11
C LEU A 141 -5.04 4.08 7.86
N ARG A 142 -6.17 4.78 7.75
CA ARG A 142 -6.42 5.75 6.69
C ARG A 142 -5.41 6.91 6.74
N CYS A 143 -5.16 7.46 7.93
CA CYS A 143 -4.15 8.50 8.12
C CYS A 143 -2.76 8.02 7.71
N GLU A 144 -2.32 6.85 8.20
CA GLU A 144 -1.02 6.27 7.88
C GLU A 144 -0.84 6.00 6.38
N ALA A 145 -1.85 5.44 5.72
CA ALA A 145 -1.81 5.20 4.27
C ALA A 145 -1.63 6.51 3.50
N THR A 146 -2.38 7.55 3.87
CA THR A 146 -2.25 8.87 3.26
C THR A 146 -0.88 9.48 3.52
N ALA A 147 -0.36 9.37 4.74
CA ALA A 147 0.95 9.88 5.13
C ALA A 147 2.09 9.26 4.30
N VAL A 148 2.07 7.94 4.12
CA VAL A 148 3.08 7.22 3.33
C VAL A 148 2.93 7.52 1.83
N GLY A 149 1.69 7.61 1.32
CA GLY A 149 1.41 8.00 -0.05
C GLY A 149 1.92 9.40 -0.39
N LEU A 150 1.71 10.38 0.50
CA LEU A 150 2.23 11.75 0.32
C LEU A 150 3.76 11.79 0.33
N ALA A 151 4.42 11.00 1.18
CA ALA A 151 5.87 10.88 1.19
C ALA A 151 6.39 10.29 -0.13
N TYR A 152 5.71 9.27 -0.69
CA TYR A 152 6.02 8.75 -2.01
C TYR A 152 5.82 9.78 -3.11
N ALA A 153 4.68 10.45 -3.16
CA ALA A 153 4.37 11.45 -4.19
C ALA A 153 5.41 12.59 -4.21
N LYS A 154 5.84 13.06 -3.03
CA LYS A 154 6.91 14.05 -2.89
C LYS A 154 8.25 13.51 -3.39
N LEU A 155 8.67 12.31 -2.94
CA LEU A 155 9.91 11.67 -3.40
C LEU A 155 9.92 11.51 -4.91
N TYR A 156 8.79 11.02 -5.48
CA TYR A 156 8.63 10.84 -6.91
C TYR A 156 8.80 12.15 -7.67
N TYR A 157 8.12 13.21 -7.25
CA TYR A 157 8.23 14.54 -7.84
C TYR A 157 9.64 15.10 -7.80
N GLN A 158 10.32 15.02 -6.65
CA GLN A 158 11.65 15.58 -6.46
C GLN A 158 12.71 14.83 -7.26
N SER A 159 12.52 13.53 -7.48
CA SER A 159 13.49 12.67 -8.15
C SER A 159 13.29 12.50 -9.66
N GLN A 160 12.37 13.23 -10.29
CA GLN A 160 12.09 13.15 -11.73
C GLN A 160 13.31 13.44 -12.63
N ARG A 161 14.28 14.19 -12.14
CA ARG A 161 15.49 14.57 -12.89
C ARG A 161 16.66 13.61 -12.70
N ILE A 162 16.44 12.53 -11.94
CA ILE A 162 17.49 11.54 -11.62
C ILE A 162 17.40 10.33 -12.55
N ASP A 163 16.28 10.14 -13.26
CA ASP A 163 16.07 9.05 -14.23
C ASP A 163 16.77 9.30 -15.57
#